data_7283cd9b211bc40df91e8755edbf4393
#
_entry.id   7283cd9b211bc40df91e8755edbf4393
#
_cell.length_a   1.000
_cell.length_b   1.000
_cell.length_c   1.000
_cell.angle_alpha   90.00
_cell.angle_beta   90.00
_cell.angle_gamma   90.00
#
_symmetry.space_group_name_H-M   'P 1'
#
loop_
_entity.id
_entity.type
_entity.pdbx_description
1 polymer ?
#
loop_
_entity_poly.entity_id
_entity_poly.type
_entity_poly.pdbx_seq_one_letter_code
_entity_poly.pdbx_strand_id
1 'polypeptide(L)'
;TDITLETHFPEIYNALKRQVEKLIYEQGWNPQEIEFTFESPDKKDIYLLQARDMTIRERKSITIFDPEDVLERDKFLGQGVGVSGGAMSGRIVFSLEEIDQWARVEPDSHLILVRRDTVPDDIREISGADGLLTARGGLSSHAAVLAHSLGKTCVVGCGNLICQETEKTCRFNNVQLISGDYISIDGSEGTVYQGALKTKRIEAAF
;
A
#
# COMPACT_ATOMS: atom_id res chain seq x y z
N THR A 1 17.33 -26.82 21.63
CA THR A 1 16.02 -27.49 21.91
C THR A 1 15.04 -26.39 22.22
N ASP A 2 14.12 -26.14 21.28
CA ASP A 2 13.09 -25.12 21.47
C ASP A 2 12.15 -25.56 22.59
N ILE A 3 12.03 -24.71 23.59
CA ILE A 3 11.10 -24.90 24.71
C ILE A 3 9.73 -24.46 24.20
N THR A 4 8.85 -25.41 23.90
CA THR A 4 7.47 -25.12 23.45
C THR A 4 6.46 -25.67 24.47
N LEU A 5 5.24 -25.10 24.46
CA LEU A 5 4.14 -25.59 25.26
C LEU A 5 3.84 -27.07 24.94
N GLU A 6 3.90 -27.44 23.67
CA GLU A 6 3.67 -28.81 23.21
C GLU A 6 4.65 -29.82 23.79
N THR A 7 5.93 -29.44 23.91
CA THR A 7 6.98 -30.35 24.42
C THR A 7 7.01 -30.44 25.94
N HIS A 8 6.67 -29.37 26.66
CA HIS A 8 6.79 -29.29 28.11
C HIS A 8 5.47 -29.54 28.86
N PHE A 9 4.34 -29.16 28.24
CA PHE A 9 3.01 -29.26 28.81
C PHE A 9 2.00 -29.79 27.77
N PRO A 10 2.17 -31.04 27.29
CA PRO A 10 1.37 -31.57 26.18
C PRO A 10 -0.12 -31.67 26.49
N GLU A 11 -0.52 -31.89 27.73
CA GLU A 11 -1.94 -31.90 28.11
C GLU A 11 -2.58 -30.54 28.03
N ILE A 12 -1.88 -29.49 28.46
CA ILE A 12 -2.29 -28.10 28.35
C ILE A 12 -2.41 -27.70 26.86
N TYR A 13 -1.35 -28.01 26.09
CA TYR A 13 -1.34 -27.73 24.62
C TYR A 13 -2.53 -28.38 23.92
N ASN A 14 -2.77 -29.66 24.14
CA ASN A 14 -3.88 -30.39 23.53
C ASN A 14 -5.26 -29.91 23.98
N ALA A 15 -5.41 -29.44 25.21
CA ALA A 15 -6.66 -28.89 25.71
C ALA A 15 -6.96 -27.53 25.07
N LEU A 16 -5.95 -26.64 24.99
CA LEU A 16 -6.07 -25.34 24.29
C LEU A 16 -6.39 -25.55 22.82
N LYS A 17 -5.64 -26.40 22.12
CA LYS A 17 -5.85 -26.70 20.70
C LYS A 17 -7.30 -27.11 20.42
N ARG A 18 -7.85 -28.04 21.23
CA ARG A 18 -9.26 -28.47 21.10
C ARG A 18 -10.26 -27.33 21.31
N GLN A 19 -10.01 -26.43 22.28
CA GLN A 19 -10.89 -25.28 22.50
C GLN A 19 -10.87 -24.31 21.33
N VAL A 20 -9.69 -24.01 20.80
CA VAL A 20 -9.53 -23.12 19.63
C VAL A 20 -10.16 -23.73 18.38
N GLU A 21 -9.91 -25.02 18.12
CA GLU A 21 -10.52 -25.75 16.99
C GLU A 21 -12.05 -25.71 17.06
N LYS A 22 -12.62 -25.84 18.26
CA LYS A 22 -14.06 -25.75 18.48
C LYS A 22 -14.60 -24.35 18.13
N LEU A 23 -13.92 -23.28 18.53
CA LEU A 23 -14.32 -21.92 18.20
C LEU A 23 -14.30 -21.69 16.68
N ILE A 24 -13.26 -22.16 15.99
CA ILE A 24 -13.10 -21.96 14.56
C ILE A 24 -14.04 -22.85 13.75
N TYR A 25 -14.03 -24.17 14.00
CA TYR A 25 -14.71 -25.12 13.13
C TYR A 25 -16.19 -25.36 13.49
N GLU A 26 -16.56 -25.29 14.77
CA GLU A 26 -17.94 -25.49 15.19
C GLU A 26 -18.74 -24.17 15.27
N GLN A 27 -18.11 -23.07 15.68
CA GLN A 27 -18.76 -21.77 15.83
C GLN A 27 -18.51 -20.82 14.67
N GLY A 28 -17.63 -21.18 13.73
CA GLY A 28 -17.35 -20.38 12.54
C GLY A 28 -16.59 -19.07 12.80
N TRP A 29 -15.82 -19.01 13.90
CA TRP A 29 -15.00 -17.85 14.19
C TRP A 29 -13.78 -17.80 13.27
N ASN A 30 -13.28 -16.60 13.04
CA ASN A 30 -11.98 -16.43 12.40
C ASN A 30 -10.86 -17.04 13.27
N PRO A 31 -9.65 -17.32 12.70
CA PRO A 31 -8.49 -17.69 13.51
C PRO A 31 -8.28 -16.75 14.68
N GLN A 32 -8.02 -17.27 15.87
CA GLN A 32 -7.96 -16.51 17.11
C GLN A 32 -6.54 -16.39 17.66
N GLU A 33 -6.20 -15.21 18.15
CA GLU A 33 -5.10 -15.00 19.08
C GLU A 33 -5.63 -15.08 20.49
N ILE A 34 -5.08 -16.00 21.31
CA ILE A 34 -5.62 -16.30 22.64
C ILE A 34 -4.55 -16.03 23.70
N GLU A 35 -4.93 -15.25 24.70
CA GLU A 35 -4.17 -15.11 25.93
C GLU A 35 -4.72 -16.08 26.98
N PHE A 36 -3.85 -16.84 27.60
CA PHE A 36 -4.23 -17.84 28.61
C PHE A 36 -3.17 -17.94 29.71
N THR A 37 -3.58 -18.51 30.82
CA THR A 37 -2.68 -18.93 31.91
C THR A 37 -3.07 -20.30 32.44
N PHE A 38 -2.21 -20.92 33.22
CA PHE A 38 -2.50 -22.16 33.93
C PHE A 38 -1.78 -22.20 35.28
N GLU A 39 -2.41 -22.80 36.30
CA GLU A 39 -1.87 -22.86 37.66
C GLU A 39 -1.11 -24.15 37.91
N SER A 40 -1.44 -25.22 37.19
CA SER A 40 -0.78 -26.52 37.28
C SER A 40 -0.70 -27.20 35.90
N PRO A 41 0.08 -28.29 35.76
CA PRO A 41 0.11 -29.08 34.53
C PRO A 41 -1.22 -29.77 34.17
N ASP A 42 -2.22 -29.73 35.05
CA ASP A 42 -3.54 -30.32 34.77
C ASP A 42 -4.35 -29.44 33.83
N LYS A 43 -4.89 -30.02 32.77
CA LYS A 43 -5.77 -29.36 31.79
C LYS A 43 -7.01 -28.68 32.39
N LYS A 44 -7.38 -28.96 33.64
CA LYS A 44 -8.50 -28.33 34.33
C LYS A 44 -8.17 -26.93 34.85
N ASP A 45 -6.89 -26.64 35.00
CA ASP A 45 -6.38 -25.42 35.60
C ASP A 45 -5.97 -24.39 34.51
N ILE A 46 -6.56 -24.48 33.31
CA ILE A 46 -6.36 -23.55 32.21
C ILE A 46 -7.42 -22.45 32.27
N TYR A 47 -6.98 -21.21 32.22
CA TYR A 47 -7.82 -20.02 32.21
C TYR A 47 -7.60 -19.24 30.93
N LEU A 48 -8.64 -19.08 30.12
CA LEU A 48 -8.61 -18.19 28.95
C LEU A 48 -8.87 -16.75 29.44
N LEU A 49 -7.92 -15.87 29.19
CA LEU A 49 -7.98 -14.49 29.64
C LEU A 49 -8.56 -13.58 28.57
N GLN A 50 -8.19 -13.81 27.30
CA GLN A 50 -8.65 -13.03 26.17
C GLN A 50 -8.62 -13.87 24.90
N ALA A 51 -9.60 -13.64 24.00
CA ALA A 51 -9.59 -14.11 22.64
C ALA A 51 -9.90 -12.92 21.71
N ARG A 52 -9.15 -12.79 20.63
CA ARG A 52 -9.39 -11.77 19.59
C ARG A 52 -9.10 -12.36 18.22
N ASP A 53 -9.75 -11.84 17.21
CA ASP A 53 -9.49 -12.26 15.85
C ASP A 53 -8.02 -12.05 15.51
N MET A 54 -7.37 -13.13 15.04
CA MET A 54 -5.99 -13.07 14.59
C MET A 54 -5.94 -12.19 13.34
N THR A 55 -5.23 -11.09 13.41
CA THR A 55 -4.88 -10.35 12.22
C THR A 55 -3.84 -11.18 11.44
N ILE A 56 -4.31 -12.04 10.55
CA ILE A 56 -3.43 -12.73 9.61
C ILE A 56 -2.81 -11.62 8.77
N ARG A 57 -1.55 -11.31 9.05
CA ARG A 57 -0.78 -10.49 8.11
C ARG A 57 -0.61 -11.34 6.87
N GLU A 58 -1.46 -11.12 5.87
CA GLU A 58 -1.19 -11.63 4.53
C GLU A 58 0.24 -11.25 4.19
N ARG A 59 1.02 -12.19 3.66
CA ARG A 59 2.36 -11.89 3.14
C ARG A 59 2.16 -10.74 2.15
N LYS A 60 2.52 -9.53 2.57
CA LYS A 60 2.35 -8.36 1.72
C LYS A 60 3.27 -8.55 0.53
N SER A 61 2.68 -8.91 -0.60
CA SER A 61 3.40 -8.80 -1.86
C SER A 61 3.60 -7.32 -2.15
N ILE A 62 4.83 -6.93 -2.39
CA ILE A 62 5.17 -5.57 -2.79
C ILE A 62 5.37 -5.58 -4.30
N THR A 63 4.76 -4.62 -4.97
CA THR A 63 5.01 -4.39 -6.39
C THR A 63 6.23 -3.48 -6.52
N ILE A 64 7.23 -3.91 -7.26
CA ILE A 64 8.44 -3.14 -7.59
C ILE A 64 8.56 -2.96 -9.10
N PHE A 65 9.32 -1.98 -9.54
CA PHE A 65 9.70 -1.90 -10.95
C PHE A 65 10.67 -3.03 -11.30
N ASP A 66 10.63 -3.49 -12.55
CA ASP A 66 11.62 -4.41 -13.05
C ASP A 66 12.98 -3.68 -13.15
N PRO A 67 14.01 -4.15 -12.41
CA PRO A 67 15.30 -3.48 -12.40
C PRO A 67 15.95 -3.35 -13.79
N GLU A 68 15.74 -4.34 -14.65
CA GLU A 68 16.26 -4.31 -16.02
C GLU A 68 15.60 -3.18 -16.83
N ASP A 69 14.28 -3.02 -16.72
CA ASP A 69 13.52 -1.98 -17.43
C ASP A 69 13.89 -0.56 -16.92
N VAL A 70 14.18 -0.43 -15.61
CA VAL A 70 14.67 0.83 -15.01
C VAL A 70 16.03 1.21 -15.56
N LEU A 71 16.97 0.25 -15.60
CA LEU A 71 18.36 0.50 -16.06
C LEU A 71 18.44 0.79 -17.56
N GLU A 72 17.67 0.05 -18.38
CA GLU A 72 17.68 0.22 -19.84
C GLU A 72 17.11 1.58 -20.28
N ARG A 73 16.15 2.14 -19.55
CA ARG A 73 15.40 3.30 -20.01
C ARG A 73 15.96 4.64 -19.53
N ASP A 74 16.77 4.67 -18.48
CA ASP A 74 17.35 5.91 -17.87
C ASP A 74 16.38 7.09 -17.85
N LYS A 75 15.13 6.84 -17.40
CA LYS A 75 14.04 7.81 -17.47
C LYS A 75 13.67 8.40 -16.10
N PHE A 76 14.64 8.45 -15.20
CA PHE A 76 14.45 9.04 -13.89
C PHE A 76 14.08 10.53 -14.02
N LEU A 77 12.96 10.91 -13.43
CA LEU A 77 12.45 12.28 -13.42
C LEU A 77 12.74 12.99 -12.10
N GLY A 78 12.61 12.30 -10.99
CA GLY A 78 12.78 12.92 -9.70
C GLY A 78 12.48 12.01 -8.52
N GLN A 79 12.69 12.58 -7.32
CA GLN A 79 12.50 11.90 -6.05
C GLN A 79 11.65 12.76 -5.13
N GLY A 80 10.64 12.15 -4.54
CA GLY A 80 9.86 12.68 -3.44
C GLY A 80 9.97 11.78 -2.21
N VAL A 81 8.98 11.85 -1.35
CA VAL A 81 8.81 10.98 -0.18
C VAL A 81 7.78 9.92 -0.52
N GLY A 82 8.17 8.66 -0.48
CA GLY A 82 7.26 7.53 -0.61
C GLY A 82 6.37 7.42 0.64
N VAL A 83 5.07 7.29 0.43
CA VAL A 83 4.07 7.25 1.52
C VAL A 83 3.42 5.89 1.65
N SER A 84 2.93 5.35 0.54
CA SER A 84 2.15 4.11 0.52
C SER A 84 2.11 3.49 -0.87
N GLY A 85 1.76 2.21 -0.92
CA GLY A 85 1.76 1.43 -2.13
C GLY A 85 3.16 0.99 -2.54
N GLY A 86 3.28 0.39 -3.71
CA GLY A 86 4.53 0.01 -4.35
C GLY A 86 4.71 0.76 -5.67
N ALA A 87 5.43 0.12 -6.58
CA ALA A 87 5.63 0.64 -7.92
C ALA A 87 4.34 0.52 -8.76
N MET A 88 4.00 1.57 -9.47
CA MET A 88 2.93 1.57 -10.45
C MET A 88 3.21 2.52 -11.62
N SER A 89 2.66 2.18 -12.76
CA SER A 89 2.68 3.04 -13.95
C SER A 89 1.26 3.42 -14.31
N GLY A 90 1.05 4.67 -14.70
CA GLY A 90 -0.29 5.15 -15.03
C GLY A 90 -0.27 6.44 -15.86
N ARG A 91 -1.45 6.84 -16.33
CA ARG A 91 -1.64 8.09 -17.04
C ARG A 91 -1.75 9.27 -16.09
N ILE A 92 -1.12 10.36 -16.45
CA ILE A 92 -1.22 11.65 -15.74
C ILE A 92 -2.63 12.20 -15.90
N VAL A 93 -3.24 12.59 -14.79
CA VAL A 93 -4.51 13.33 -14.74
C VAL A 93 -4.42 14.48 -13.74
N PHE A 94 -5.17 15.56 -14.00
CA PHE A 94 -5.16 16.76 -13.17
C PHE A 94 -6.55 17.12 -12.61
N SER A 95 -7.61 16.42 -12.99
CA SER A 95 -8.97 16.72 -12.55
C SER A 95 -9.86 15.50 -12.51
N LEU A 96 -10.96 15.59 -11.76
CA LEU A 96 -11.99 14.55 -11.72
C LEU A 96 -12.60 14.30 -13.12
N GLU A 97 -12.78 15.33 -13.92
CA GLU A 97 -13.28 15.19 -15.29
C GLU A 97 -12.37 14.31 -16.15
N GLU A 98 -11.05 14.47 -16.03
CA GLU A 98 -10.08 13.64 -16.75
C GLU A 98 -10.07 12.20 -16.22
N ILE A 99 -10.21 12.01 -14.91
CA ILE A 99 -10.35 10.68 -14.31
C ILE A 99 -11.57 9.98 -14.90
N ASP A 100 -12.73 10.63 -14.92
CA ASP A 100 -13.96 10.08 -15.50
C ASP A 100 -13.84 9.81 -17.00
N GLN A 101 -13.15 10.67 -17.72
CA GLN A 101 -12.90 10.51 -19.16
C GLN A 101 -12.04 9.28 -19.44
N TRP A 102 -10.88 9.15 -18.77
CA TRP A 102 -9.95 8.04 -18.97
C TRP A 102 -10.54 6.71 -18.51
N ALA A 103 -11.31 6.69 -17.42
CA ALA A 103 -12.02 5.50 -16.97
C ALA A 103 -13.01 4.93 -17.99
N ARG A 104 -13.53 5.79 -18.90
CA ARG A 104 -14.41 5.36 -20.00
C ARG A 104 -13.63 4.93 -21.23
N VAL A 105 -12.54 5.61 -21.54
CA VAL A 105 -11.76 5.39 -22.77
C VAL A 105 -10.82 4.20 -22.62
N GLU A 106 -10.21 4.05 -21.46
CA GLU A 106 -9.21 3.04 -21.19
C GLU A 106 -9.36 2.51 -19.73
N PRO A 107 -10.41 1.73 -19.45
CA PRO A 107 -10.79 1.35 -18.08
C PRO A 107 -9.74 0.52 -17.35
N ASP A 108 -8.84 -0.16 -18.07
CA ASP A 108 -7.77 -0.98 -17.50
C ASP A 108 -6.48 -0.16 -17.21
N SER A 109 -6.45 1.12 -17.57
CA SER A 109 -5.30 1.99 -17.34
C SER A 109 -5.35 2.59 -15.94
N HIS A 110 -4.24 2.50 -15.21
CA HIS A 110 -4.12 3.22 -13.96
C HIS A 110 -3.98 4.72 -14.18
N LEU A 111 -4.54 5.50 -13.25
CA LEU A 111 -4.55 6.95 -13.30
C LEU A 111 -3.74 7.52 -12.12
N ILE A 112 -2.82 8.42 -12.40
CA ILE A 112 -1.98 9.09 -11.41
C ILE A 112 -2.36 10.57 -11.39
N LEU A 113 -2.98 10.99 -10.29
CA LEU A 113 -3.32 12.40 -10.06
C LEU A 113 -2.06 13.18 -9.74
N VAL A 114 -1.79 14.24 -10.51
CA VAL A 114 -0.65 15.11 -10.29
C VAL A 114 -1.12 16.45 -9.77
N ARG A 115 -0.58 16.88 -8.64
CA ARG A 115 -0.93 18.13 -7.97
C ARG A 115 0.31 18.91 -7.53
N ARG A 116 0.18 20.22 -7.46
CA ARG A 116 1.18 21.04 -6.79
C ARG A 116 1.17 20.80 -5.28
N ASP A 117 -0.02 20.81 -4.70
CA ASP A 117 -0.33 20.54 -3.31
C ASP A 117 -1.75 19.98 -3.25
N THR A 118 -2.20 19.48 -2.12
CA THR A 118 -3.58 19.00 -1.96
C THR A 118 -4.29 19.78 -0.88
N VAL A 119 -5.58 19.98 -1.10
CA VAL A 119 -6.52 20.57 -0.14
C VAL A 119 -7.59 19.54 0.23
N PRO A 120 -8.34 19.74 1.35
CA PRO A 120 -9.38 18.80 1.76
C PRO A 120 -10.46 18.51 0.69
N ASP A 121 -10.70 19.46 -0.20
CA ASP A 121 -11.70 19.31 -1.27
C ASP A 121 -11.27 18.35 -2.40
N ASP A 122 -9.98 18.01 -2.48
CA ASP A 122 -9.44 17.06 -3.49
C ASP A 122 -9.78 15.58 -3.20
N ILE A 123 -10.58 15.30 -2.16
CA ILE A 123 -10.88 13.92 -1.74
C ILE A 123 -11.51 13.07 -2.85
N ARG A 124 -12.30 13.68 -3.75
CA ARG A 124 -12.96 12.97 -4.86
C ARG A 124 -11.96 12.57 -5.92
N GLU A 125 -11.06 13.47 -6.29
CA GLU A 125 -9.98 13.23 -7.26
C GLU A 125 -9.02 12.17 -6.73
N ILE A 126 -8.59 12.30 -5.49
CA ILE A 126 -7.69 11.32 -4.85
C ILE A 126 -8.35 9.94 -4.77
N SER A 127 -9.64 9.89 -4.46
CA SER A 127 -10.38 8.62 -4.40
C SER A 127 -10.55 7.98 -5.78
N GLY A 128 -10.75 8.78 -6.81
CA GLY A 128 -10.96 8.33 -8.19
C GLY A 128 -9.68 7.91 -8.92
N ALA A 129 -8.52 8.42 -8.51
CA ALA A 129 -7.23 8.02 -9.06
C ALA A 129 -6.66 6.78 -8.35
N ASP A 130 -5.74 6.07 -9.00
CA ASP A 130 -5.02 4.91 -8.44
C ASP A 130 -3.75 5.32 -7.72
N GLY A 131 -3.14 6.42 -8.17
CA GLY A 131 -1.93 6.98 -7.58
C GLY A 131 -2.01 8.49 -7.41
N LEU A 132 -1.16 9.02 -6.53
CA LEU A 132 -1.02 10.43 -6.23
C LEU A 132 0.44 10.85 -6.25
N LEU A 133 0.73 11.95 -6.96
CA LEU A 133 2.04 12.58 -6.99
C LEU A 133 1.90 14.07 -6.71
N THR A 134 2.60 14.58 -5.69
CA THR A 134 2.57 16.01 -5.36
C THR A 134 3.96 16.65 -5.37
N ALA A 135 4.01 17.92 -5.79
CA ALA A 135 5.24 18.72 -5.75
C ALA A 135 5.60 19.15 -4.31
N ARG A 136 4.60 19.30 -3.45
CA ARG A 136 4.74 19.73 -2.06
C ARG A 136 4.13 18.71 -1.10
N GLY A 137 4.44 18.88 0.18
CA GLY A 137 3.93 18.04 1.25
C GLY A 137 4.99 17.07 1.78
N GLY A 138 4.65 16.39 2.86
CA GLY A 138 5.45 15.37 3.53
C GLY A 138 4.56 14.27 4.09
N LEU A 139 5.10 13.34 4.87
CA LEU A 139 4.37 12.20 5.44
C LEU A 139 3.13 12.58 6.27
N SER A 140 3.13 13.75 6.88
CA SER A 140 2.01 14.29 7.67
C SER A 140 1.06 15.18 6.86
N SER A 141 1.28 15.35 5.55
CA SER A 141 0.40 16.14 4.71
C SER A 141 -0.97 15.47 4.57
N HIS A 142 -2.00 16.28 4.28
CA HIS A 142 -3.34 15.77 4.03
C HIS A 142 -3.36 14.72 2.90
N ALA A 143 -2.63 14.97 1.82
CA ALA A 143 -2.44 14.04 0.72
C ALA A 143 -1.92 12.68 1.16
N ALA A 144 -0.85 12.68 1.97
CA ALA A 144 -0.20 11.47 2.45
C ALA A 144 -1.14 10.63 3.32
N VAL A 145 -1.79 11.26 4.29
CA VAL A 145 -2.73 10.60 5.21
C VAL A 145 -3.91 9.99 4.45
N LEU A 146 -4.50 10.75 3.53
CA LEU A 146 -5.65 10.31 2.76
C LEU A 146 -5.28 9.18 1.79
N ALA A 147 -4.21 9.32 1.02
CA ALA A 147 -3.76 8.29 0.08
C ALA A 147 -3.41 6.98 0.80
N HIS A 148 -2.73 7.07 1.96
CA HIS A 148 -2.43 5.89 2.77
C HIS A 148 -3.70 5.19 3.27
N SER A 149 -4.69 5.94 3.77
CA SER A 149 -5.96 5.38 4.26
C SER A 149 -6.77 4.70 3.16
N LEU A 150 -6.67 5.20 1.93
CA LEU A 150 -7.32 4.64 0.74
C LEU A 150 -6.51 3.54 0.04
N GLY A 151 -5.32 3.21 0.54
CA GLY A 151 -4.43 2.19 -0.05
C GLY A 151 -3.88 2.56 -1.42
N LYS A 152 -3.81 3.87 -1.74
CA LYS A 152 -3.30 4.36 -3.03
C LYS A 152 -1.79 4.44 -3.04
N THR A 153 -1.17 4.25 -4.22
CA THR A 153 0.26 4.53 -4.38
C THR A 153 0.50 6.04 -4.32
N CYS A 154 1.40 6.47 -3.42
CA CYS A 154 1.54 7.90 -3.15
C CYS A 154 3.00 8.32 -2.98
N VAL A 155 3.37 9.36 -3.72
CA VAL A 155 4.65 10.09 -3.61
C VAL A 155 4.35 11.57 -3.40
N VAL A 156 4.88 12.15 -2.31
CA VAL A 156 4.67 13.56 -1.98
C VAL A 156 6.00 14.32 -1.94
N GLY A 157 5.92 15.65 -2.07
CA GLY A 157 7.09 16.51 -1.90
C GLY A 157 8.18 16.32 -2.98
N CYS A 158 7.79 16.01 -4.21
CA CYS A 158 8.72 15.91 -5.33
C CYS A 158 9.17 17.31 -5.76
N GLY A 159 10.25 17.82 -5.15
CA GLY A 159 10.64 19.23 -5.22
C GLY A 159 11.03 19.74 -6.62
N ASN A 160 11.38 18.86 -7.56
CA ASN A 160 11.67 19.22 -8.94
C ASN A 160 10.44 19.11 -9.88
N LEU A 161 9.27 18.76 -9.33
CA LEU A 161 8.00 18.77 -10.04
C LEU A 161 7.42 20.20 -10.05
N ILE A 162 7.18 20.73 -11.24
CA ILE A 162 6.41 21.95 -11.45
C ILE A 162 5.08 21.55 -12.07
N CYS A 163 3.99 21.74 -11.35
CA CYS A 163 2.65 21.39 -11.79
C CYS A 163 1.88 22.66 -12.19
N GLN A 164 1.28 22.65 -13.38
CA GLN A 164 0.40 23.67 -13.95
C GLN A 164 -0.97 23.04 -14.20
N GLU A 165 -1.77 22.93 -13.16
CA GLU A 165 -3.02 22.16 -13.14
C GLU A 165 -4.03 22.71 -14.15
N THR A 166 -4.14 24.03 -14.27
CA THR A 166 -5.04 24.69 -15.23
C THR A 166 -4.67 24.41 -16.69
N GLU A 167 -3.38 24.30 -16.95
CA GLU A 167 -2.85 24.01 -18.29
C GLU A 167 -2.77 22.49 -18.56
N LYS A 168 -3.09 21.68 -17.55
CA LYS A 168 -3.01 20.21 -17.59
C LYS A 168 -1.63 19.71 -18.01
N THR A 169 -0.59 20.34 -17.47
CA THR A 169 0.81 20.01 -17.73
C THR A 169 1.61 19.93 -16.45
N CYS A 170 2.67 19.16 -16.49
CA CYS A 170 3.70 19.17 -15.45
C CYS A 170 5.10 19.08 -16.07
N ARG A 171 6.10 19.51 -15.32
CA ARG A 171 7.49 19.51 -15.76
C ARG A 171 8.42 19.05 -14.67
N PHE A 172 9.37 18.20 -15.06
CA PHE A 172 10.49 17.77 -14.23
C PHE A 172 11.77 18.26 -14.92
N ASN A 173 12.44 19.25 -14.35
CA ASN A 173 13.61 19.87 -14.97
C ASN A 173 13.31 20.28 -16.44
N ASN A 174 13.90 19.59 -17.40
CA ASN A 174 13.73 19.87 -18.84
C ASN A 174 12.68 18.98 -19.54
N VAL A 175 12.05 18.05 -18.81
CA VAL A 175 11.04 17.13 -19.36
C VAL A 175 9.66 17.69 -19.06
N GLN A 176 8.91 18.03 -20.09
CA GLN A 176 7.51 18.43 -19.99
C GLN A 176 6.61 17.24 -20.32
N LEU A 177 5.59 17.04 -19.51
CA LEU A 177 4.56 16.01 -19.65
C LEU A 177 3.18 16.68 -19.62
N ILE A 178 2.25 16.09 -20.33
CA ILE A 178 0.86 16.57 -20.44
C ILE A 178 -0.12 15.53 -19.90
N SER A 179 -1.36 15.92 -19.71
CA SER A 179 -2.45 15.00 -19.39
C SER A 179 -2.50 13.83 -20.38
N GLY A 180 -2.62 12.61 -19.87
CA GLY A 180 -2.64 11.38 -20.66
C GLY A 180 -1.27 10.76 -20.92
N ASP A 181 -0.16 11.47 -20.72
CA ASP A 181 1.17 10.86 -20.76
C ASP A 181 1.34 9.83 -19.63
N TYR A 182 2.20 8.83 -19.87
CA TYR A 182 2.51 7.84 -18.85
C TYR A 182 3.66 8.29 -17.95
N ILE A 183 3.48 8.10 -16.65
CA ILE A 183 4.55 8.14 -15.64
C ILE A 183 4.50 6.88 -14.78
N SER A 184 5.62 6.62 -14.13
CA SER A 184 5.78 5.53 -13.18
C SER A 184 6.22 6.10 -11.83
N ILE A 185 5.53 5.72 -10.75
CA ILE A 185 5.82 6.16 -9.39
C ILE A 185 6.00 4.97 -8.45
N ASP A 186 6.91 5.08 -7.50
CA ASP A 186 7.09 4.09 -6.44
C ASP A 186 6.75 4.69 -5.08
N GLY A 187 5.64 4.25 -4.51
CA GLY A 187 5.18 4.74 -3.21
C GLY A 187 5.98 4.23 -2.01
N SER A 188 6.89 3.27 -2.21
CA SER A 188 7.81 2.80 -1.18
C SER A 188 9.11 3.61 -1.19
N GLU A 189 9.70 3.83 -2.38
CA GLU A 189 10.98 4.49 -2.56
C GLU A 189 10.86 6.00 -2.83
N GLY A 190 9.70 6.47 -3.27
CA GLY A 190 9.45 7.86 -3.63
C GLY A 190 10.01 8.26 -5.00
N THR A 191 10.40 7.31 -5.83
CA THR A 191 10.98 7.58 -7.16
C THR A 191 9.92 7.80 -8.22
N VAL A 192 10.25 8.64 -9.21
CA VAL A 192 9.39 8.99 -10.34
C VAL A 192 10.16 8.83 -11.64
N TYR A 193 9.56 8.16 -12.63
CA TYR A 193 10.14 7.89 -13.94
C TYR A 193 9.19 8.28 -15.07
N GLN A 194 9.75 8.64 -16.23
CA GLN A 194 8.98 8.91 -17.43
C GLN A 194 8.52 7.60 -18.10
N GLY A 195 7.28 7.59 -18.57
CA GLY A 195 6.69 6.47 -19.30
C GLY A 195 6.21 5.34 -18.41
N ALA A 196 5.73 4.27 -19.03
CA ALA A 196 5.27 3.08 -18.33
C ALA A 196 6.43 2.08 -18.16
N LEU A 197 6.86 1.86 -16.94
CA LEU A 197 7.83 0.83 -16.57
C LEU A 197 7.10 -0.47 -16.25
N LYS A 198 7.74 -1.59 -16.55
CA LYS A 198 7.26 -2.90 -16.15
C LYS A 198 7.36 -3.08 -14.66
N THR A 199 6.35 -3.74 -14.07
CA THR A 199 6.31 -4.05 -12.65
C THR A 199 6.32 -5.55 -12.42
N LYS A 200 6.85 -5.97 -11.28
CA LYS A 200 6.78 -7.34 -10.79
C LYS A 200 6.39 -7.38 -9.32
N ARG A 201 5.66 -8.42 -8.93
CA ARG A 201 5.33 -8.66 -7.52
C ARG A 201 6.42 -9.50 -6.89
N ILE A 202 6.87 -9.08 -5.72
CA ILE A 202 7.78 -9.85 -4.87
C ILE A 202 7.10 -10.12 -3.53
N GLU A 203 7.35 -11.29 -2.95
CA GLU A 203 6.95 -11.54 -1.56
C GLU A 203 7.91 -10.77 -0.65
N ALA A 204 7.37 -9.94 0.24
CA ALA A 204 8.19 -9.29 1.25
C ALA A 204 8.72 -10.39 2.20
N ALA A 205 10.03 -10.58 2.23
CA ALA A 205 10.70 -11.37 3.26
C ALA A 205 10.71 -10.56 4.56
N PHE A 206 10.13 -11.11 5.63
CA PHE A 206 10.23 -10.58 6.99
C PHE A 206 11.23 -11.39 7.79
#